data_958578c2ae827df2b08e7fc669433b63
#
_entry.id   958578c2ae827df2b08e7fc669433b63
#
_cell.length_a   1.000
_cell.length_b   1.000
_cell.length_c   1.000
_cell.angle_alpha   90.00
_cell.angle_beta   90.00
_cell.angle_gamma   90.00
#
_symmetry.space_group_name_H-M   'P 1'
#
loop_
_entity.id
_entity.type
_entity.pdbx_description
1 polymer ?
#
loop_
_entity_poly.entity_id
_entity_poly.type
_entity_poly.pdbx_seq_one_letter_code
_entity_poly.pdbx_strand_id
1 'polypeptide(L)'
;MASEVNRQMIIKSSKPYKIANGLIVICCIFLGLAACTPKEQTRQTDILVVGGTTSGISAGLQSARLNVPTLIVEETPWLGGMITAAGVSATDGNHRLHSGIWNEFRDKLRTYYGGTAALATGWVSNTQFEPHVGDSIFKSMALAEPLLSVIYGYHLTEILKEGNKVTGAVFENEQKEKLTVLAKVVIDATDLGDGLAMAGAAYDLGMESRSVTGEANAPEVANNIVQDLTWAAILKDFGPEVDKTIEKPESYDPELFRKSCAMTVDSIAIDCEKMLNYGKLPNKKYMINWPKYGNDIYLNVVEMNREQRMEELKKAKERTLNFVYYIQTELGFKNLGLADDEFPTEDNLALVPYHREGRRLRGVKRLTINYVRDIYSGQPLYRTGISVGDYPVDHHHACNPDAPEIGFPPVPSFNIPLGTLIPETIDGMIVSDKAISVSNIINGSTRLQPCVLLTGQAAGTLAAISVQNNQNVREINIRKVQQTLLDAGAYLMPLIDVNPADKEFQAIQRVTVSGILKVKGESFHWANRMWFYPDTTITVMEFSEGLNILDNKISVSDNQSVLTLQKADEMISELMNKDVSAEIKKLWESRITRKFDAQLALTKRELSILTDELIRPFETKPIGFDGNYR
;
A
#
# COMPACT_ATOMS: atom_id res chain seq x y z
N MET A 1 -1.67 -69.46 5.57
CA MET A 1 -2.49 -70.28 4.76
C MET A 1 -2.45 -69.74 3.36
N ALA A 2 -1.51 -70.17 2.55
CA ALA A 2 -1.63 -71.26 1.56
C ALA A 2 -2.57 -70.81 0.42
N SER A 3 -2.26 -70.83 -0.87
CA SER A 3 -1.23 -71.52 -1.72
C SER A 3 -1.42 -70.93 -3.14
N GLU A 4 -0.36 -70.56 -3.81
CA GLU A 4 0.18 -71.22 -5.02
C GLU A 4 -0.83 -71.97 -5.93
N VAL A 5 -0.76 -71.63 -7.24
CA VAL A 5 -0.50 -72.67 -8.29
C VAL A 5 -0.01 -71.95 -9.59
N ASN A 6 1.16 -72.38 -10.01
CA ASN A 6 1.84 -72.28 -11.27
C ASN A 6 1.17 -73.01 -12.41
N ARG A 7 1.30 -72.57 -13.67
CA ARG A 7 1.56 -73.45 -14.81
C ARG A 7 2.16 -72.73 -16.03
N GLN A 8 3.35 -73.17 -16.35
CA GLN A 8 4.09 -72.96 -17.63
C GLN A 8 3.49 -73.85 -18.75
N MET A 9 3.65 -73.43 -20.00
CA MET A 9 3.87 -74.29 -21.18
C MET A 9 4.42 -73.42 -22.31
N ILE A 10 5.66 -73.40 -22.63
CA ILE A 10 6.58 -74.10 -23.52
C ILE A 10 6.18 -74.11 -25.03
N ILE A 11 6.89 -73.32 -25.77
CA ILE A 11 7.62 -73.30 -27.07
C ILE A 11 6.98 -74.04 -28.29
N LYS A 12 7.02 -73.30 -29.44
CA LYS A 12 7.70 -73.81 -30.66
C LYS A 12 8.06 -72.68 -31.63
N SER A 13 9.28 -72.79 -32.12
CA SER A 13 10.02 -71.93 -33.05
C SER A 13 9.63 -72.07 -34.50
N SER A 14 9.68 -71.02 -35.31
CA SER A 14 10.14 -71.10 -36.70
C SER A 14 10.62 -69.71 -37.19
N LYS A 15 11.79 -69.71 -37.85
CA LYS A 15 12.54 -68.61 -38.44
C LYS A 15 11.96 -68.19 -39.82
N PRO A 16 12.59 -67.23 -40.56
CA PRO A 16 12.54 -65.78 -40.44
C PRO A 16 12.08 -65.16 -41.77
N TYR A 17 11.59 -63.93 -41.72
CA TYR A 17 11.56 -63.03 -42.88
C TYR A 17 12.23 -61.70 -42.54
N LYS A 18 13.38 -61.46 -43.20
CA LYS A 18 14.00 -60.15 -43.35
C LYS A 18 13.19 -59.42 -44.40
N ILE A 19 12.82 -58.18 -44.12
CA ILE A 19 12.55 -56.98 -44.95
C ILE A 19 11.43 -56.19 -44.25
N ALA A 20 11.78 -55.17 -43.51
CA ALA A 20 11.00 -53.94 -43.22
C ALA A 20 11.63 -53.10 -42.09
N ASN A 21 12.94 -52.93 -42.09
CA ASN A 21 13.61 -52.06 -41.11
C ASN A 21 13.90 -50.62 -41.63
N GLY A 22 13.27 -50.23 -42.76
CA GLY A 22 13.54 -48.91 -43.34
C GLY A 22 12.44 -47.85 -43.13
N LEU A 23 11.20 -48.23 -42.78
CA LEU A 23 10.07 -47.26 -42.66
C LEU A 23 9.69 -46.92 -41.24
N ILE A 24 10.08 -47.68 -40.23
CA ILE A 24 9.69 -47.43 -38.82
C ILE A 24 10.57 -46.38 -38.17
N VAL A 25 11.84 -46.21 -38.60
CA VAL A 25 12.75 -45.23 -38.03
C VAL A 25 12.42 -43.78 -38.50
N ILE A 26 11.81 -43.63 -39.69
CA ILE A 26 11.40 -42.28 -40.17
C ILE A 26 10.11 -41.79 -39.52
N CYS A 27 9.18 -42.68 -39.12
CA CYS A 27 7.97 -42.29 -38.38
C CYS A 27 8.26 -41.94 -36.92
N CYS A 28 9.28 -42.52 -36.27
CA CYS A 28 9.63 -42.19 -34.89
C CYS A 28 10.41 -40.85 -34.79
N ILE A 29 11.08 -40.40 -35.86
CA ILE A 29 11.74 -39.07 -35.88
C ILE A 29 10.76 -37.93 -36.14
N PHE A 30 9.61 -38.17 -36.81
CA PHE A 30 8.58 -37.15 -36.98
C PHE A 30 7.58 -37.05 -35.80
N LEU A 31 7.53 -38.04 -34.90
CA LEU A 31 6.74 -37.98 -33.67
C LEU A 31 7.50 -37.32 -32.48
N GLY A 32 8.79 -37.09 -32.61
CA GLY A 32 9.60 -36.40 -31.59
C GLY A 32 9.68 -34.87 -31.72
N LEU A 33 9.05 -34.29 -32.72
CA LEU A 33 8.96 -32.83 -32.93
C LEU A 33 7.50 -32.33 -32.80
N ALA A 34 6.69 -32.95 -31.95
CA ALA A 34 5.58 -32.22 -31.36
C ALA A 34 6.23 -31.14 -30.48
N ALA A 35 6.57 -30.01 -31.09
CA ALA A 35 6.91 -28.82 -30.35
C ALA A 35 5.83 -28.65 -29.29
N CYS A 36 6.19 -28.73 -28.01
CA CYS A 36 5.32 -28.27 -26.93
C CYS A 36 5.01 -26.81 -27.22
N THR A 37 3.92 -26.58 -27.94
CA THR A 37 3.38 -25.22 -28.02
C THR A 37 3.05 -24.83 -26.59
N PRO A 38 3.58 -23.73 -26.10
CA PRO A 38 3.27 -23.25 -24.76
C PRO A 38 1.75 -23.22 -24.57
N LYS A 39 1.26 -23.77 -23.51
CA LYS A 39 -0.19 -23.79 -23.22
C LYS A 39 -0.66 -22.37 -23.00
N GLU A 40 -1.55 -21.90 -23.86
CA GLU A 40 -2.19 -20.61 -23.73
C GLU A 40 -3.54 -20.77 -23.03
N GLN A 41 -3.77 -20.00 -21.97
CA GLN A 41 -5.03 -19.96 -21.26
C GLN A 41 -5.61 -18.56 -21.29
N THR A 42 -6.92 -18.48 -21.56
CA THR A 42 -7.65 -17.21 -21.47
C THR A 42 -8.63 -17.27 -20.31
N ARG A 43 -8.66 -16.22 -19.51
CA ARG A 43 -9.60 -15.99 -18.40
C ARG A 43 -10.34 -14.67 -18.63
N GLN A 44 -11.48 -14.54 -17.98
CA GLN A 44 -12.25 -13.31 -17.95
C GLN A 44 -12.68 -13.02 -16.53
N THR A 45 -12.60 -11.76 -16.12
CA THR A 45 -13.05 -11.26 -14.81
C THR A 45 -13.62 -9.85 -14.99
N ASP A 46 -14.27 -9.32 -13.97
CA ASP A 46 -14.69 -7.91 -13.98
C ASP A 46 -13.53 -6.97 -13.61
N ILE A 47 -12.76 -7.34 -12.58
CA ILE A 47 -11.57 -6.60 -12.15
C ILE A 47 -10.36 -7.53 -12.18
N LEU A 48 -9.31 -7.10 -12.86
CA LEU A 48 -7.99 -7.71 -12.82
C LEU A 48 -7.06 -6.87 -11.94
N VAL A 49 -6.43 -7.49 -10.96
CA VAL A 49 -5.34 -6.89 -10.18
C VAL A 49 -4.02 -7.51 -10.62
N VAL A 50 -3.13 -6.69 -11.13
CA VAL A 50 -1.79 -7.10 -11.56
C VAL A 50 -0.82 -6.92 -10.40
N GLY A 51 -0.40 -8.04 -9.81
CA GLY A 51 0.42 -8.10 -8.60
C GLY A 51 -0.41 -8.29 -7.32
N GLY A 52 -0.11 -9.36 -6.56
CA GLY A 52 -0.63 -9.62 -5.21
C GLY A 52 0.18 -8.90 -4.13
N THR A 53 0.69 -7.71 -4.46
CA THR A 53 1.50 -6.85 -3.59
C THR A 53 0.71 -6.35 -2.39
N THR A 54 1.31 -5.48 -1.57
CA THR A 54 0.64 -4.88 -0.40
C THR A 54 -0.66 -4.18 -0.79
N SER A 55 -0.65 -3.38 -1.86
CA SER A 55 -1.87 -2.75 -2.37
C SER A 55 -2.76 -3.71 -3.13
N GLY A 56 -2.18 -4.64 -3.88
CA GLY A 56 -2.92 -5.56 -4.74
C GLY A 56 -3.84 -6.49 -3.97
N ILE A 57 -3.34 -7.12 -2.90
CA ILE A 57 -4.20 -7.94 -2.04
C ILE A 57 -5.33 -7.12 -1.40
N SER A 58 -5.03 -5.90 -0.95
CA SER A 58 -6.02 -5.01 -0.37
C SER A 58 -7.09 -4.58 -1.40
N ALA A 59 -6.68 -4.29 -2.64
CA ALA A 59 -7.59 -3.97 -3.73
C ALA A 59 -8.50 -5.15 -4.08
N GLY A 60 -7.93 -6.36 -4.19
CA GLY A 60 -8.69 -7.58 -4.46
C GLY A 60 -9.73 -7.88 -3.41
N LEU A 61 -9.35 -7.82 -2.12
CA LEU A 61 -10.26 -8.02 -1.00
C LEU A 61 -11.43 -7.04 -1.04
N GLN A 62 -11.13 -5.76 -1.19
CA GLN A 62 -12.16 -4.71 -1.19
C GLN A 62 -13.11 -4.83 -2.37
N SER A 63 -12.60 -5.13 -3.57
CA SER A 63 -13.42 -5.31 -4.76
C SER A 63 -14.39 -6.49 -4.61
N ALA A 64 -13.91 -7.63 -4.12
CA ALA A 64 -14.70 -8.82 -3.89
C ALA A 64 -15.79 -8.58 -2.82
N ARG A 65 -15.46 -7.89 -1.73
CA ARG A 65 -16.41 -7.48 -0.67
C ARG A 65 -17.51 -6.55 -1.17
N LEU A 66 -17.24 -5.81 -2.23
CA LEU A 66 -18.23 -5.01 -2.93
C LEU A 66 -19.00 -5.79 -4.01
N ASN A 67 -18.98 -7.13 -3.95
CA ASN A 67 -19.68 -8.06 -4.83
C ASN A 67 -19.26 -7.96 -6.31
N VAL A 68 -17.97 -7.71 -6.60
CA VAL A 68 -17.44 -7.70 -7.96
C VAL A 68 -16.42 -8.83 -8.13
N PRO A 69 -16.61 -9.75 -9.11
CA PRO A 69 -15.63 -10.80 -9.43
C PRO A 69 -14.26 -10.21 -9.73
N THR A 70 -13.26 -10.65 -8.97
CA THR A 70 -11.91 -10.10 -9.02
C THR A 70 -10.87 -11.21 -9.12
N LEU A 71 -9.89 -11.04 -9.99
CA LEU A 71 -8.75 -11.93 -10.14
C LEU A 71 -7.46 -11.17 -9.84
N ILE A 72 -6.66 -11.69 -8.90
CA ILE A 72 -5.27 -11.27 -8.69
C ILE A 72 -4.37 -12.24 -9.46
N VAL A 73 -3.41 -11.71 -10.21
CA VAL A 73 -2.30 -12.49 -10.79
C VAL A 73 -1.00 -12.01 -10.15
N GLU A 74 -0.30 -12.95 -9.49
CA GLU A 74 0.89 -12.68 -8.70
C GLU A 74 2.09 -13.52 -9.20
N GLU A 75 3.26 -12.90 -9.28
CA GLU A 75 4.50 -13.54 -9.74
C GLU A 75 5.05 -14.55 -8.72
N THR A 76 4.97 -14.23 -7.43
CA THR A 76 5.50 -15.04 -6.33
C THR A 76 4.44 -16.02 -5.80
N PRO A 77 4.82 -17.01 -4.98
CA PRO A 77 3.83 -17.86 -4.29
C PRO A 77 3.19 -17.17 -3.08
N TRP A 78 3.48 -15.89 -2.81
CA TRP A 78 3.04 -15.15 -1.62
C TRP A 78 2.20 -13.92 -1.96
N LEU A 79 1.31 -13.53 -1.02
CA LEU A 79 0.55 -12.29 -1.06
C LEU A 79 1.11 -11.28 -0.06
N GLY A 80 1.01 -9.98 -0.38
CA GLY A 80 1.39 -8.89 0.51
C GLY A 80 2.68 -8.16 0.13
N GLY A 81 3.40 -8.62 -0.91
CA GLY A 81 4.53 -7.90 -1.52
C GLY A 81 5.61 -7.48 -0.51
N MET A 82 5.81 -6.17 -0.35
CA MET A 82 6.90 -5.64 0.47
C MET A 82 6.90 -6.11 1.93
N ILE A 83 5.71 -6.38 2.52
CA ILE A 83 5.63 -6.78 3.94
C ILE A 83 5.68 -8.30 4.15
N THR A 84 5.71 -9.07 3.07
CA THR A 84 5.78 -10.53 3.08
C THR A 84 6.88 -11.03 2.16
N ALA A 85 6.63 -11.07 0.84
CA ALA A 85 7.56 -11.59 -0.17
C ALA A 85 8.93 -10.90 -0.18
N ALA A 86 8.99 -9.60 0.08
CA ALA A 86 10.24 -8.85 0.20
C ALA A 86 10.83 -8.82 1.63
N GLY A 87 10.18 -9.45 2.60
CA GLY A 87 10.70 -9.67 3.95
C GLY A 87 10.74 -8.45 4.87
N VAL A 88 10.16 -7.29 4.49
CA VAL A 88 10.13 -6.09 5.35
C VAL A 88 8.85 -6.10 6.19
N SER A 89 8.83 -6.98 7.18
CA SER A 89 7.67 -7.28 8.03
C SER A 89 7.60 -6.44 9.31
N ALA A 90 8.07 -5.22 9.25
CA ALA A 90 7.88 -4.16 10.22
C ALA A 90 7.10 -3.02 9.56
N THR A 91 5.93 -2.67 10.10
CA THR A 91 5.07 -1.67 9.46
C THR A 91 5.25 -0.31 10.10
N ASP A 92 5.56 0.69 9.28
CA ASP A 92 5.85 2.05 9.71
C ASP A 92 4.62 2.93 9.62
N GLY A 93 4.28 3.61 10.72
CA GLY A 93 3.17 4.53 10.80
C GLY A 93 1.80 3.88 11.08
N ASN A 94 0.79 4.71 11.11
CA ASN A 94 -0.64 4.41 11.30
C ASN A 94 -0.97 3.55 12.55
N HIS A 95 -0.09 3.48 13.54
CA HIS A 95 -0.34 2.63 14.72
C HIS A 95 -1.50 3.15 15.59
N ARG A 96 -1.85 4.43 15.51
CA ARG A 96 -3.02 5.06 16.15
C ARG A 96 -4.21 5.26 15.20
N LEU A 97 -4.06 4.95 13.92
CA LEU A 97 -5.11 5.05 12.91
C LEU A 97 -5.67 3.66 12.62
N HIS A 98 -6.84 3.37 13.17
CA HIS A 98 -7.52 2.07 13.08
C HIS A 98 -8.35 1.97 11.79
N SER A 99 -7.71 2.16 10.64
CA SER A 99 -8.37 2.33 9.34
C SER A 99 -8.48 1.00 8.58
N GLY A 100 -9.69 0.66 8.11
CA GLY A 100 -9.99 -0.32 7.08
C GLY A 100 -9.19 -1.63 7.13
N ILE A 101 -8.75 -2.10 5.98
CA ILE A 101 -8.01 -3.37 5.82
C ILE A 101 -6.69 -3.38 6.61
N TRP A 102 -6.03 -2.23 6.79
CA TRP A 102 -4.85 -2.14 7.65
C TRP A 102 -5.16 -2.58 9.09
N ASN A 103 -6.25 -2.07 9.67
CA ASN A 103 -6.62 -2.45 11.02
C ASN A 103 -7.02 -3.92 11.10
N GLU A 104 -7.76 -4.42 10.12
CA GLU A 104 -8.16 -5.83 10.04
C GLU A 104 -6.93 -6.76 10.00
N PHE A 105 -5.96 -6.47 9.13
CA PHE A 105 -4.72 -7.24 9.04
C PHE A 105 -3.96 -7.24 10.37
N ARG A 106 -3.82 -6.06 10.98
CA ARG A 106 -3.15 -5.92 12.28
C ARG A 106 -3.88 -6.66 13.41
N ASP A 107 -5.21 -6.67 13.42
CA ASP A 107 -5.99 -7.41 14.42
C ASP A 107 -5.86 -8.92 14.25
N LYS A 108 -5.73 -9.42 13.01
CA LYS A 108 -5.41 -10.82 12.75
C LYS A 108 -4.01 -11.19 13.22
N LEU A 109 -3.01 -10.32 13.03
CA LEU A 109 -1.67 -10.50 13.60
C LEU A 109 -1.71 -10.54 15.14
N ARG A 110 -2.45 -9.62 15.78
CA ARG A 110 -2.64 -9.61 17.24
C ARG A 110 -3.28 -10.90 17.74
N THR A 111 -4.26 -11.40 17.01
CA THR A 111 -4.91 -12.68 17.33
C THR A 111 -3.93 -13.84 17.22
N TYR A 112 -3.14 -13.90 16.15
CA TYR A 112 -2.17 -14.96 15.91
C TYR A 112 -1.08 -15.00 16.99
N TYR A 113 -0.50 -13.85 17.35
CA TYR A 113 0.60 -13.76 18.31
C TYR A 113 0.17 -13.58 19.78
N GLY A 114 -1.13 -13.46 20.05
CA GLY A 114 -1.66 -13.36 21.43
C GLY A 114 -1.68 -11.94 22.01
N GLY A 115 -1.63 -10.90 21.16
CA GLY A 115 -1.84 -9.52 21.59
C GLY A 115 -0.86 -8.50 21.03
N THR A 116 -1.13 -7.23 21.32
CA THR A 116 -0.34 -6.09 20.80
C THR A 116 1.12 -6.12 21.27
N ALA A 117 1.38 -6.52 22.52
CA ALA A 117 2.73 -6.56 23.07
C ALA A 117 3.65 -7.58 22.36
N ALA A 118 3.06 -8.65 21.81
CA ALA A 118 3.82 -9.67 21.07
C ALA A 118 4.28 -9.19 19.69
N LEU A 119 3.75 -8.07 19.19
CA LEU A 119 4.13 -7.45 17.92
C LEU A 119 5.14 -6.31 18.08
N ALA A 120 5.28 -5.74 19.28
CA ALA A 120 6.22 -4.65 19.56
C ALA A 120 7.56 -5.22 20.04
N THR A 121 8.22 -6.03 19.22
CA THR A 121 9.42 -6.80 19.58
C THR A 121 10.72 -6.08 19.31
N GLY A 122 10.79 -5.27 18.26
CA GLY A 122 11.92 -4.40 17.94
C GLY A 122 11.58 -2.93 18.15
N TRP A 123 12.52 -2.04 17.88
CA TRP A 123 12.30 -0.60 18.10
C TRP A 123 11.94 0.18 16.83
N VAL A 124 11.99 -0.43 15.64
CA VAL A 124 11.62 0.25 14.39
C VAL A 124 10.12 0.44 14.27
N SER A 125 9.32 -0.50 14.81
CA SER A 125 7.86 -0.49 14.63
C SER A 125 7.13 -1.03 15.86
N ASN A 126 5.88 -0.64 16.02
CA ASN A 126 4.95 -1.24 16.99
C ASN A 126 4.21 -2.48 16.43
N THR A 127 4.50 -2.87 15.19
CA THR A 127 3.86 -4.01 14.52
C THR A 127 4.90 -4.73 13.68
N GLN A 128 5.53 -5.73 14.28
CA GLN A 128 6.54 -6.59 13.67
C GLN A 128 6.06 -8.03 13.72
N PHE A 129 6.28 -8.77 12.64
CA PHE A 129 5.78 -10.14 12.49
C PHE A 129 6.67 -10.93 11.55
N GLU A 130 6.53 -12.24 11.54
CA GLU A 130 7.24 -13.11 10.58
C GLU A 130 6.60 -12.99 9.20
N PRO A 131 7.36 -12.75 8.12
CA PRO A 131 6.84 -12.58 6.76
C PRO A 131 5.88 -13.68 6.31
N HIS A 132 6.19 -14.97 6.58
CA HIS A 132 5.33 -16.11 6.21
C HIS A 132 3.96 -16.08 6.94
N VAL A 133 3.91 -15.54 8.16
CA VAL A 133 2.66 -15.35 8.90
C VAL A 133 1.80 -14.28 8.24
N GLY A 134 2.43 -13.20 7.78
CA GLY A 134 1.74 -12.15 7.00
C GLY A 134 1.10 -12.70 5.73
N ASP A 135 1.85 -13.48 4.95
CA ASP A 135 1.34 -14.18 3.76
C ASP A 135 0.17 -15.11 4.09
N SER A 136 0.32 -15.93 5.14
CA SER A 136 -0.72 -16.87 5.58
C SER A 136 -2.02 -16.14 5.95
N ILE A 137 -1.92 -15.00 6.62
CA ILE A 137 -3.08 -14.15 6.97
C ILE A 137 -3.73 -13.61 5.71
N PHE A 138 -2.98 -13.04 4.76
CA PHE A 138 -3.55 -12.54 3.51
C PHE A 138 -4.19 -13.64 2.67
N LYS A 139 -3.58 -14.82 2.58
CA LYS A 139 -4.18 -15.98 1.92
C LYS A 139 -5.49 -16.41 2.59
N SER A 140 -5.51 -16.43 3.93
CA SER A 140 -6.74 -16.73 4.68
C SER A 140 -7.84 -15.69 4.43
N MET A 141 -7.47 -14.39 4.37
CA MET A 141 -8.43 -13.33 4.03
C MET A 141 -8.96 -13.50 2.60
N ALA A 142 -8.08 -13.78 1.64
CA ALA A 142 -8.47 -13.98 0.24
C ALA A 142 -9.40 -15.20 0.06
N LEU A 143 -9.09 -16.31 0.72
CA LEU A 143 -9.91 -17.53 0.68
C LEU A 143 -11.30 -17.34 1.31
N ALA A 144 -11.46 -16.39 2.21
CA ALA A 144 -12.75 -16.07 2.82
C ALA A 144 -13.68 -15.28 1.88
N GLU A 145 -13.16 -14.75 0.75
CA GLU A 145 -13.93 -13.96 -0.20
C GLU A 145 -14.30 -14.78 -1.44
N PRO A 146 -15.55 -15.23 -1.59
CA PRO A 146 -15.93 -16.13 -2.69
C PRO A 146 -15.75 -15.56 -4.10
N LEU A 147 -15.71 -14.22 -4.23
CA LEU A 147 -15.55 -13.52 -5.50
C LEU A 147 -14.11 -13.10 -5.78
N LEU A 148 -13.16 -13.49 -4.92
CA LEU A 148 -11.74 -13.27 -5.13
C LEU A 148 -11.06 -14.56 -5.55
N SER A 149 -10.37 -14.52 -6.69
CA SER A 149 -9.49 -15.60 -7.15
C SER A 149 -8.05 -15.09 -7.22
N VAL A 150 -7.09 -15.98 -6.97
CA VAL A 150 -5.66 -15.67 -7.08
C VAL A 150 -4.98 -16.71 -7.94
N ILE A 151 -4.15 -16.27 -8.88
CA ILE A 151 -3.25 -17.12 -9.68
C ILE A 151 -1.82 -16.70 -9.36
N TYR A 152 -0.99 -17.67 -8.99
CA TYR A 152 0.41 -17.47 -8.62
C TYR A 152 1.38 -17.95 -9.69
N GLY A 153 2.60 -17.44 -9.67
CA GLY A 153 3.69 -17.89 -10.53
C GLY A 153 3.66 -17.31 -11.95
N TYR A 154 2.93 -16.22 -12.16
CA TYR A 154 2.82 -15.57 -13.45
C TYR A 154 3.24 -14.09 -13.36
N HIS A 155 4.25 -13.69 -14.13
CA HIS A 155 4.69 -12.30 -14.25
C HIS A 155 4.03 -11.60 -15.45
N LEU A 156 3.83 -10.29 -15.35
CA LEU A 156 3.24 -9.45 -16.39
C LEU A 156 4.18 -9.37 -17.62
N THR A 157 3.63 -9.54 -18.81
CA THR A 157 4.37 -9.38 -20.08
C THR A 157 3.77 -8.35 -21.01
N GLU A 158 2.45 -8.09 -20.92
CA GLU A 158 1.77 -7.13 -21.79
C GLU A 158 0.49 -6.60 -21.14
N ILE A 159 0.16 -5.33 -21.40
CA ILE A 159 -1.15 -4.73 -21.12
C ILE A 159 -1.94 -4.62 -22.40
N LEU A 160 -3.12 -5.26 -22.44
CA LEU A 160 -4.02 -5.24 -23.59
C LEU A 160 -4.85 -3.96 -23.63
N LYS A 161 -4.97 -3.36 -24.84
CA LYS A 161 -5.72 -2.11 -25.02
C LYS A 161 -6.55 -2.11 -26.30
N GLU A 162 -7.68 -1.39 -26.23
CA GLU A 162 -8.45 -0.93 -27.38
C GLU A 162 -8.40 0.60 -27.41
N GLY A 163 -7.59 1.16 -28.31
CA GLY A 163 -7.27 2.58 -28.29
C GLY A 163 -6.57 2.99 -27.00
N ASN A 164 -7.17 3.91 -26.23
CA ASN A 164 -6.66 4.34 -24.92
C ASN A 164 -7.24 3.55 -23.74
N LYS A 165 -8.12 2.59 -24.00
CA LYS A 165 -8.76 1.81 -22.94
C LYS A 165 -8.02 0.50 -22.71
N VAL A 166 -7.59 0.25 -21.48
CA VAL A 166 -7.06 -1.04 -21.04
C VAL A 166 -8.22 -2.04 -20.94
N THR A 167 -8.02 -3.24 -21.51
CA THR A 167 -9.03 -4.31 -21.58
C THR A 167 -8.57 -5.62 -20.99
N GLY A 168 -7.33 -5.68 -20.49
CA GLY A 168 -6.76 -6.86 -19.87
C GLY A 168 -5.24 -6.85 -19.83
N ALA A 169 -4.67 -8.02 -19.57
CA ALA A 169 -3.22 -8.22 -19.53
C ALA A 169 -2.84 -9.65 -19.95
N VAL A 170 -1.57 -9.81 -20.37
CA VAL A 170 -0.95 -11.11 -20.65
C VAL A 170 0.17 -11.34 -19.64
N PHE A 171 0.24 -12.56 -19.16
CA PHE A 171 1.23 -13.02 -18.19
C PHE A 171 1.93 -14.26 -18.71
N GLU A 172 3.12 -14.53 -18.20
CA GLU A 172 3.91 -15.72 -18.52
C GLU A 172 4.48 -16.34 -17.23
N ASN A 173 4.51 -17.67 -17.15
CA ASN A 173 5.15 -18.37 -16.05
C ASN A 173 6.59 -18.81 -16.43
N GLU A 174 7.31 -19.44 -15.50
CA GLU A 174 8.67 -19.93 -15.73
C GLU A 174 8.74 -21.05 -16.80
N GLN A 175 7.61 -21.75 -17.07
CA GLN A 175 7.49 -22.76 -18.12
C GLN A 175 7.11 -22.16 -19.48
N LYS A 176 7.09 -20.82 -19.61
CA LYS A 176 6.68 -20.08 -20.80
C LYS A 176 5.22 -20.31 -21.21
N GLU A 177 4.38 -20.77 -20.28
CA GLU A 177 2.93 -20.82 -20.50
C GLU A 177 2.33 -19.42 -20.37
N LYS A 178 1.45 -19.08 -21.29
CA LYS A 178 0.80 -17.77 -21.33
C LYS A 178 -0.58 -17.79 -20.71
N LEU A 179 -0.87 -16.78 -19.90
CA LEU A 179 -2.18 -16.51 -19.32
C LEU A 179 -2.66 -15.13 -19.81
N THR A 180 -3.69 -15.11 -20.62
CA THR A 180 -4.38 -13.89 -21.04
C THR A 180 -5.58 -13.68 -20.13
N VAL A 181 -5.69 -12.49 -19.52
CA VAL A 181 -6.85 -12.13 -18.69
C VAL A 181 -7.52 -10.88 -19.27
N LEU A 182 -8.79 -11.02 -19.64
CA LEU A 182 -9.64 -9.91 -20.07
C LEU A 182 -10.43 -9.36 -18.87
N ALA A 183 -10.52 -8.04 -18.74
CA ALA A 183 -11.19 -7.38 -17.64
C ALA A 183 -11.82 -6.05 -18.05
N LYS A 184 -12.85 -5.61 -17.30
CA LYS A 184 -13.47 -4.29 -17.48
C LYS A 184 -12.60 -3.18 -16.90
N VAL A 185 -11.93 -3.46 -15.77
CA VAL A 185 -10.99 -2.57 -15.08
C VAL A 185 -9.75 -3.35 -14.68
N VAL A 186 -8.58 -2.78 -14.92
CA VAL A 186 -7.29 -3.31 -14.49
C VAL A 186 -6.69 -2.41 -13.42
N ILE A 187 -6.29 -2.98 -12.29
CA ILE A 187 -5.54 -2.29 -11.23
C ILE A 187 -4.08 -2.69 -11.39
N ASP A 188 -3.22 -1.73 -11.72
CA ASP A 188 -1.77 -1.90 -11.65
C ASP A 188 -1.33 -1.76 -10.20
N ALA A 189 -0.98 -2.88 -9.59
CA ALA A 189 -0.42 -2.98 -8.26
C ALA A 189 1.02 -3.51 -8.31
N THR A 190 1.69 -3.44 -9.45
CA THR A 190 3.09 -3.86 -9.57
C THR A 190 4.01 -2.95 -8.75
N ASP A 191 5.04 -3.55 -8.15
CA ASP A 191 5.94 -2.87 -7.22
C ASP A 191 6.67 -1.66 -7.82
N LEU A 192 6.98 -1.71 -9.12
CA LEU A 192 7.72 -0.70 -9.87
C LEU A 192 6.86 0.09 -10.89
N GLY A 193 5.55 -0.12 -10.93
CA GLY A 193 4.69 0.50 -11.93
C GLY A 193 4.95 -0.03 -13.35
N ASP A 194 5.17 -1.34 -13.49
CA ASP A 194 5.43 -1.93 -14.80
C ASP A 194 4.16 -1.93 -15.67
N GLY A 195 2.98 -2.15 -15.06
CA GLY A 195 1.70 -2.14 -15.76
C GLY A 195 1.36 -0.78 -16.35
N LEU A 196 1.56 0.32 -15.62
CA LEU A 196 1.29 1.66 -16.13
C LEU A 196 2.20 2.03 -17.30
N ALA A 197 3.48 1.62 -17.26
CA ALA A 197 4.42 1.86 -18.35
C ALA A 197 4.04 1.07 -19.60
N MET A 198 3.69 -0.22 -19.46
CA MET A 198 3.23 -1.07 -20.57
C MET A 198 1.90 -0.57 -21.17
N ALA A 199 1.03 0.03 -20.35
CA ALA A 199 -0.18 0.68 -20.82
C ALA A 199 0.10 1.97 -21.62
N GLY A 200 1.32 2.52 -21.52
CA GLY A 200 1.67 3.81 -22.10
C GLY A 200 1.12 5.00 -21.32
N ALA A 201 0.82 4.82 -20.04
CA ALA A 201 0.51 5.93 -19.15
C ALA A 201 1.76 6.78 -18.90
N ALA A 202 1.58 8.10 -18.83
CA ALA A 202 2.69 8.99 -18.49
C ALA A 202 3.12 8.84 -17.04
N TYR A 203 4.43 8.87 -16.78
CA TYR A 203 4.99 8.73 -15.42
C TYR A 203 6.25 9.58 -15.25
N ASP A 204 6.67 9.73 -14.01
CA ASP A 204 7.96 10.27 -13.62
C ASP A 204 8.82 9.18 -12.98
N LEU A 205 10.14 9.29 -13.12
CA LEU A 205 11.14 8.42 -12.51
C LEU A 205 12.22 9.29 -11.88
N GLY A 206 12.66 8.91 -10.67
CA GLY A 206 13.66 9.69 -9.94
C GLY A 206 13.10 11.03 -9.42
N MET A 207 13.93 12.04 -9.30
CA MET A 207 13.57 13.31 -8.67
C MET A 207 13.13 14.34 -9.71
N GLU A 208 11.90 14.82 -9.60
CA GLU A 208 11.41 15.94 -10.41
C GLU A 208 12.10 17.25 -10.02
N SER A 209 12.21 18.17 -10.99
CA SER A 209 12.72 19.51 -10.70
C SER A 209 11.69 20.36 -9.94
N ARG A 210 12.20 21.37 -9.21
CA ARG A 210 11.38 22.35 -8.51
C ARG A 210 10.39 23.07 -9.43
N SER A 211 10.76 23.31 -10.67
CA SER A 211 9.87 23.95 -11.66
C SER A 211 8.65 23.10 -12.02
N VAL A 212 8.72 21.76 -11.85
CA VAL A 212 7.63 20.82 -12.13
C VAL A 212 6.69 20.65 -10.94
N THR A 213 7.23 20.51 -9.73
CA THR A 213 6.44 20.22 -8.53
C THR A 213 6.11 21.45 -7.68
N GLY A 214 6.84 22.55 -7.84
CA GLY A 214 6.74 23.73 -7.00
C GLY A 214 7.26 23.53 -5.56
N GLU A 215 7.90 22.40 -5.28
CA GLU A 215 8.43 22.06 -3.95
C GLU A 215 9.80 22.71 -3.75
N ALA A 216 9.93 23.53 -2.68
CA ALA A 216 11.15 24.29 -2.42
C ALA A 216 12.40 23.40 -2.21
N ASN A 217 12.19 22.17 -1.75
CA ASN A 217 13.24 21.18 -1.46
C ASN A 217 13.58 20.29 -2.67
N ALA A 218 12.80 20.33 -3.76
CA ALA A 218 13.12 19.59 -4.96
C ALA A 218 14.37 20.14 -5.65
N PRO A 219 15.16 19.31 -6.35
CA PRO A 219 16.35 19.77 -7.06
C PRO A 219 16.01 20.78 -8.16
N GLU A 220 16.98 21.61 -8.56
CA GLU A 220 16.78 22.55 -9.66
C GLU A 220 16.59 21.82 -11.01
N VAL A 221 17.32 20.73 -11.21
CA VAL A 221 17.29 19.91 -12.42
C VAL A 221 16.83 18.51 -12.06
N ALA A 222 15.84 17.99 -12.81
CA ALA A 222 15.36 16.62 -12.64
C ALA A 222 16.48 15.60 -12.93
N ASN A 223 16.42 14.47 -12.27
CA ASN A 223 17.33 13.33 -12.49
C ASN A 223 16.57 12.00 -12.40
N ASN A 224 17.23 10.89 -12.74
CA ASN A 224 16.66 9.55 -12.67
C ASN A 224 17.09 8.76 -11.42
N ILE A 225 17.55 9.45 -10.38
CA ILE A 225 18.01 8.81 -9.14
C ILE A 225 16.80 8.34 -8.34
N VAL A 226 16.68 7.03 -8.16
CA VAL A 226 15.70 6.38 -7.29
C VAL A 226 16.30 6.10 -5.92
N GLN A 227 15.46 5.74 -4.95
CA GLN A 227 15.94 5.36 -3.62
C GLN A 227 16.69 4.03 -3.65
N ASP A 228 17.62 3.85 -2.69
CA ASP A 228 18.29 2.59 -2.42
C ASP A 228 17.27 1.48 -2.20
N LEU A 229 17.57 0.28 -2.64
CA LEU A 229 16.76 -0.91 -2.40
C LEU A 229 17.46 -1.86 -1.42
N THR A 230 16.71 -2.82 -0.88
CA THR A 230 17.24 -3.84 0.03
C THR A 230 16.75 -5.22 -0.39
N TRP A 231 17.61 -6.22 -0.44
CA TRP A 231 17.18 -7.60 -0.41
C TRP A 231 17.17 -8.06 1.04
N ALA A 232 16.00 -8.16 1.68
CA ALA A 232 15.94 -8.46 3.10
C ALA A 232 16.29 -9.93 3.39
N ALA A 233 16.87 -10.16 4.57
CA ALA A 233 17.06 -11.48 5.16
C ALA A 233 16.38 -11.55 6.51
N ILE A 234 15.90 -12.73 6.89
CA ILE A 234 15.48 -13.01 8.26
C ILE A 234 16.52 -13.92 8.90
N LEU A 235 17.14 -13.46 9.98
CA LEU A 235 18.01 -14.28 10.81
C LEU A 235 17.20 -14.89 11.93
N LYS A 236 17.58 -16.12 12.34
CA LYS A 236 17.01 -16.86 13.47
C LYS A 236 18.11 -17.17 14.47
N ASP A 237 17.81 -17.03 15.75
CA ASP A 237 18.70 -17.42 16.83
C ASP A 237 18.57 -18.92 17.06
N PHE A 238 19.61 -19.68 16.71
CA PHE A 238 19.69 -21.14 16.88
C PHE A 238 20.23 -21.54 18.27
N GLY A 239 20.56 -20.57 19.12
CA GLY A 239 21.07 -20.80 20.46
C GLY A 239 22.59 -20.60 20.56
N PRO A 240 23.11 -20.30 21.77
CA PRO A 240 24.45 -19.77 21.99
C PRO A 240 25.59 -20.75 21.61
N GLU A 241 25.32 -22.05 21.60
CA GLU A 241 26.32 -23.10 21.29
C GLU A 241 26.34 -23.51 19.81
N VAL A 242 25.51 -22.87 18.95
CA VAL A 242 25.36 -23.24 17.55
C VAL A 242 26.09 -22.24 16.68
N ASP A 243 26.97 -22.71 15.79
CA ASP A 243 27.59 -21.91 14.75
C ASP A 243 26.82 -22.08 13.43
N LYS A 244 26.18 -21.01 12.97
CA LYS A 244 25.41 -20.91 11.72
C LYS A 244 26.07 -19.96 10.73
N THR A 245 27.37 -19.72 10.89
CA THR A 245 28.15 -18.88 9.98
C THR A 245 27.99 -19.40 8.54
N ILE A 246 27.54 -18.53 7.66
CA ILE A 246 27.42 -18.86 6.23
C ILE A 246 28.81 -18.96 5.58
N GLU A 247 28.88 -19.54 4.40
CA GLU A 247 30.09 -19.50 3.59
C GLU A 247 30.48 -18.04 3.27
N LYS A 248 31.79 -17.75 3.33
CA LYS A 248 32.29 -16.40 3.05
C LYS A 248 32.01 -16.01 1.60
N PRO A 249 31.22 -14.94 1.35
CA PRO A 249 30.98 -14.46 -0.01
C PRO A 249 32.31 -14.01 -0.69
N GLU A 250 32.40 -14.22 -1.99
CA GLU A 250 33.64 -13.88 -2.77
C GLU A 250 33.94 -12.38 -2.73
N SER A 251 32.92 -11.53 -2.81
CA SER A 251 33.04 -10.07 -2.81
C SER A 251 33.07 -9.46 -1.39
N TYR A 252 33.31 -10.26 -0.34
CA TYR A 252 33.25 -9.79 1.03
C TYR A 252 34.26 -8.69 1.35
N ASP A 253 33.74 -7.51 1.70
CA ASP A 253 34.51 -6.37 2.18
C ASP A 253 33.92 -5.86 3.52
N PRO A 254 34.61 -6.09 4.65
CA PRO A 254 34.13 -5.65 5.96
C PRO A 254 34.07 -4.12 6.12
N GLU A 255 34.85 -3.35 5.33
CA GLU A 255 34.89 -1.90 5.44
C GLU A 255 33.55 -1.24 5.12
N LEU A 256 32.75 -1.88 4.24
CA LEU A 256 31.41 -1.42 3.88
C LEU A 256 30.46 -1.36 5.08
N PHE A 257 30.71 -2.19 6.12
CA PHE A 257 29.80 -2.39 7.26
C PHE A 257 30.36 -1.88 8.59
N ARG A 258 31.61 -1.44 8.63
CA ARG A 258 32.32 -1.04 9.87
C ARG A 258 31.54 -0.03 10.71
N LYS A 259 30.73 0.82 10.09
CA LYS A 259 29.93 1.84 10.77
C LYS A 259 28.50 1.40 11.11
N SER A 260 28.09 0.17 10.81
CA SER A 260 26.73 -0.29 11.07
C SER A 260 26.32 -0.23 12.54
N CYS A 261 27.27 -0.44 13.45
CA CYS A 261 27.08 -0.35 14.90
C CYS A 261 27.64 0.94 15.53
N ALA A 262 27.96 1.96 14.72
CA ALA A 262 28.53 3.23 15.20
C ALA A 262 27.74 4.44 14.66
N MET A 263 26.43 4.26 14.45
CA MET A 263 25.52 5.30 13.99
C MET A 263 24.86 6.02 15.16
N THR A 264 24.36 7.22 14.89
CA THR A 264 23.46 7.93 15.79
C THR A 264 22.12 8.12 15.07
N VAL A 265 21.04 7.66 15.69
CA VAL A 265 19.67 7.84 15.22
C VAL A 265 18.91 8.63 16.29
N ASP A 266 18.31 9.75 15.94
CA ASP A 266 17.59 10.65 16.85
C ASP A 266 18.39 11.00 18.12
N SER A 267 19.68 11.31 17.95
CA SER A 267 20.63 11.58 19.04
C SER A 267 20.96 10.38 19.95
N ILE A 268 20.58 9.18 19.58
CA ILE A 268 20.84 7.94 20.31
C ILE A 268 21.96 7.16 19.62
N ALA A 269 23.02 6.84 20.36
CA ALA A 269 24.08 5.97 19.87
C ALA A 269 23.56 4.53 19.66
N ILE A 270 23.86 3.95 18.51
CA ILE A 270 23.48 2.59 18.14
C ILE A 270 24.70 1.69 18.32
N ASP A 271 24.63 0.76 19.27
CA ASP A 271 25.56 -0.37 19.37
C ASP A 271 25.06 -1.55 18.53
N CYS A 272 25.84 -2.64 18.46
CA CYS A 272 25.51 -3.77 17.59
C CYS A 272 24.27 -4.56 18.04
N GLU A 273 24.04 -4.67 19.36
CA GLU A 273 22.84 -5.31 19.88
C GLU A 273 21.59 -4.47 19.54
N LYS A 274 21.68 -3.16 19.69
CA LYS A 274 20.60 -2.25 19.34
C LYS A 274 20.33 -2.22 17.84
N MET A 275 21.36 -2.32 16.98
CA MET A 275 21.22 -2.48 15.54
C MET A 275 20.39 -3.75 15.22
N LEU A 276 20.72 -4.90 15.78
CA LEU A 276 19.97 -6.13 15.58
C LEU A 276 18.53 -6.03 16.12
N ASN A 277 18.35 -5.42 17.29
CA ASN A 277 17.04 -5.23 17.90
C ASN A 277 16.15 -4.24 17.13
N TYR A 278 16.66 -3.51 16.14
CA TYR A 278 15.87 -2.71 15.20
C TYR A 278 14.75 -3.55 14.58
N GLY A 279 15.11 -4.63 13.92
CA GLY A 279 14.20 -5.52 13.22
C GLY A 279 13.87 -6.82 13.99
N LYS A 280 13.90 -6.81 15.33
CA LYS A 280 13.58 -8.00 16.11
C LYS A 280 12.13 -8.41 15.91
N LEU A 281 11.90 -9.61 15.41
CA LEU A 281 10.60 -10.23 15.18
C LEU A 281 10.23 -11.17 16.32
N PRO A 282 8.98 -11.65 16.39
CA PRO A 282 8.62 -12.79 17.23
C PRO A 282 9.49 -14.02 16.98
N ASN A 283 9.44 -14.99 17.89
CA ASN A 283 10.09 -16.31 17.77
C ASN A 283 11.62 -16.25 17.58
N LYS A 284 12.30 -15.26 18.21
CA LYS A 284 13.76 -15.09 18.16
C LYS A 284 14.31 -14.91 16.73
N LYS A 285 13.55 -14.26 15.88
CA LYS A 285 13.97 -13.88 14.53
C LYS A 285 14.33 -12.39 14.46
N TYR A 286 15.09 -12.02 13.43
CA TYR A 286 15.58 -10.67 13.21
C TYR A 286 15.50 -10.34 11.73
N MET A 287 14.73 -9.33 11.38
CA MET A 287 14.68 -8.77 10.02
C MET A 287 15.93 -7.92 9.76
N ILE A 288 16.69 -8.28 8.76
CA ILE A 288 17.86 -7.53 8.31
C ILE A 288 17.46 -6.64 7.13
N ASN A 289 17.16 -5.40 7.46
CA ASN A 289 16.86 -4.30 6.56
C ASN A 289 17.48 -3.02 7.17
N TRP A 290 18.84 -2.99 7.20
CA TRP A 290 19.58 -1.92 7.85
C TRP A 290 20.09 -0.91 6.83
N PRO A 291 19.67 0.37 6.91
CA PRO A 291 20.06 1.40 5.94
C PRO A 291 21.52 1.80 6.09
N LYS A 292 22.02 2.48 5.05
CA LYS A 292 23.37 3.05 4.95
C LYS A 292 24.41 1.99 5.27
N TYR A 293 25.15 1.81 6.14
CA TYR A 293 26.24 0.85 6.37
C TYR A 293 25.78 -0.62 6.58
N GLY A 294 24.61 -0.98 6.11
CA GLY A 294 24.06 -2.34 6.15
C GLY A 294 23.84 -2.92 4.75
N ASN A 295 22.69 -3.53 4.55
CA ASN A 295 22.35 -4.23 3.32
C ASN A 295 21.59 -3.40 2.27
N ASP A 296 21.37 -2.09 2.50
CA ASP A 296 20.93 -1.19 1.43
C ASP A 296 21.96 -1.10 0.32
N ILE A 297 21.48 -1.00 -0.92
CA ILE A 297 22.31 -0.84 -2.13
C ILE A 297 21.58 0.05 -3.15
N TYR A 298 22.31 0.91 -3.84
CA TYR A 298 21.77 1.67 -4.95
C TYR A 298 21.83 0.85 -6.24
N LEU A 299 20.68 0.54 -6.82
CA LEU A 299 20.53 -0.09 -8.13
C LEU A 299 19.29 0.51 -8.81
N ASN A 300 19.48 1.17 -9.95
CA ASN A 300 18.36 1.66 -10.74
C ASN A 300 17.95 0.60 -11.77
N VAL A 301 17.05 -0.29 -11.38
CA VAL A 301 16.59 -1.42 -12.20
C VAL A 301 15.24 -1.15 -12.87
N VAL A 302 14.67 0.03 -12.68
CA VAL A 302 13.25 0.32 -13.01
C VAL A 302 12.99 0.18 -14.51
N GLU A 303 13.85 0.73 -15.36
CA GLU A 303 13.70 0.70 -16.83
C GLU A 303 14.32 -0.54 -17.51
N MET A 304 14.88 -1.45 -16.72
CA MET A 304 15.45 -2.70 -17.23
C MET A 304 14.34 -3.71 -17.58
N ASN A 305 14.57 -4.52 -18.62
CA ASN A 305 13.74 -5.68 -18.85
C ASN A 305 13.92 -6.73 -17.72
N ARG A 306 13.05 -7.76 -17.67
CA ARG A 306 13.03 -8.74 -16.58
C ARG A 306 14.37 -9.45 -16.41
N GLU A 307 15.00 -9.91 -17.50
CA GLU A 307 16.26 -10.64 -17.45
C GLU A 307 17.41 -9.74 -16.95
N GLN A 308 17.52 -8.53 -17.45
CA GLN A 308 18.50 -7.55 -17.00
C GLN A 308 18.30 -7.20 -15.53
N ARG A 309 17.04 -6.99 -15.11
CA ARG A 309 16.67 -6.69 -13.74
C ARG A 309 17.06 -7.82 -12.79
N MET A 310 16.74 -9.07 -13.14
CA MET A 310 17.09 -10.24 -12.35
C MET A 310 18.61 -10.42 -12.21
N GLU A 311 19.39 -10.17 -13.27
CA GLU A 311 20.85 -10.25 -13.21
C GLU A 311 21.43 -9.15 -12.30
N GLU A 312 20.98 -7.91 -12.45
CA GLU A 312 21.46 -6.78 -11.65
C GLU A 312 21.11 -6.95 -10.15
N LEU A 313 19.94 -7.50 -9.87
CA LEU A 313 19.47 -7.73 -8.49
C LEU A 313 20.25 -8.82 -7.74
N LYS A 314 21.06 -9.65 -8.41
CA LYS A 314 21.98 -10.58 -7.73
C LYS A 314 22.97 -9.82 -6.83
N LYS A 315 23.36 -8.60 -7.21
CA LYS A 315 24.22 -7.72 -6.39
C LYS A 315 23.57 -7.37 -5.06
N ALA A 316 22.23 -7.21 -5.03
CA ALA A 316 21.51 -6.94 -3.79
C ALA A 316 21.48 -8.14 -2.85
N LYS A 317 21.31 -9.37 -3.39
CA LYS A 317 21.46 -10.61 -2.61
C LYS A 317 22.87 -10.74 -2.04
N GLU A 318 23.86 -10.53 -2.88
CA GLU A 318 25.26 -10.60 -2.50
C GLU A 318 25.60 -9.57 -1.41
N ARG A 319 25.12 -8.34 -1.54
CA ARG A 319 25.26 -7.29 -0.50
C ARG A 319 24.68 -7.75 0.84
N THR A 320 23.51 -8.39 0.83
CA THR A 320 22.88 -8.91 2.04
C THR A 320 23.66 -10.06 2.65
N LEU A 321 24.11 -11.02 1.84
CA LEU A 321 24.95 -12.13 2.34
C LEU A 321 26.27 -11.62 2.93
N ASN A 322 26.89 -10.61 2.33
CA ASN A 322 28.09 -9.95 2.86
C ASN A 322 27.81 -9.35 4.24
N PHE A 323 26.65 -8.69 4.42
CA PHE A 323 26.27 -8.11 5.71
C PHE A 323 25.94 -9.20 6.75
N VAL A 324 25.27 -10.28 6.36
CA VAL A 324 25.02 -11.44 7.24
C VAL A 324 26.34 -12.05 7.71
N TYR A 325 27.29 -12.28 6.79
CA TYR A 325 28.61 -12.80 7.15
C TYR A 325 29.35 -11.86 8.10
N TYR A 326 29.29 -10.53 7.88
CA TYR A 326 29.84 -9.51 8.79
C TYR A 326 29.22 -9.59 10.19
N ILE A 327 27.90 -9.71 10.30
CA ILE A 327 27.20 -9.86 11.58
C ILE A 327 27.70 -11.11 12.32
N GLN A 328 27.91 -12.21 11.62
CA GLN A 328 28.34 -13.47 12.21
C GLN A 328 29.82 -13.47 12.63
N THR A 329 30.71 -12.92 11.81
CA THR A 329 32.16 -13.02 12.01
C THR A 329 32.76 -11.82 12.71
N GLU A 330 32.48 -10.58 12.26
CA GLU A 330 33.08 -9.38 12.84
C GLU A 330 32.34 -8.92 14.10
N LEU A 331 31.00 -9.07 14.13
CA LEU A 331 30.21 -8.73 15.31
C LEU A 331 30.05 -9.90 16.27
N GLY A 332 30.43 -11.12 15.87
CA GLY A 332 30.47 -12.30 16.72
C GLY A 332 29.13 -13.03 16.93
N PHE A 333 28.05 -12.69 16.23
CA PHE A 333 26.74 -13.33 16.35
C PHE A 333 26.61 -14.60 15.53
N LYS A 334 27.52 -15.56 15.71
CA LYS A 334 27.58 -16.82 14.93
C LYS A 334 26.34 -17.70 15.09
N ASN A 335 25.60 -17.56 16.16
CA ASN A 335 24.35 -18.26 16.43
C ASN A 335 23.16 -17.74 15.62
N LEU A 336 23.28 -16.58 14.98
CA LEU A 336 22.28 -16.02 14.08
C LEU A 336 22.52 -16.53 12.67
N GLY A 337 21.71 -17.48 12.22
CA GLY A 337 21.73 -18.00 10.85
C GLY A 337 20.55 -17.53 10.02
N LEU A 338 20.62 -17.66 8.70
CA LEU A 338 19.47 -17.48 7.83
C LEU A 338 18.34 -18.41 8.32
N ALA A 339 17.13 -17.85 8.47
CA ALA A 339 15.99 -18.60 8.98
C ALA A 339 15.56 -19.65 7.95
N ASP A 340 15.68 -20.92 8.33
CA ASP A 340 15.37 -22.10 7.51
C ASP A 340 13.87 -22.43 7.42
N ASP A 341 13.06 -21.66 8.14
CA ASP A 341 11.60 -21.82 8.26
C ASP A 341 10.84 -20.56 7.83
N GLU A 342 11.49 -19.65 7.11
CA GLU A 342 10.84 -18.37 6.75
C GLU A 342 10.45 -18.33 5.26
N PHE A 343 11.38 -18.35 4.34
CA PHE A 343 11.10 -18.22 2.92
C PHE A 343 11.16 -19.56 2.18
N PRO A 344 10.30 -19.81 1.20
CA PRO A 344 10.35 -21.03 0.39
C PRO A 344 11.37 -20.91 -0.75
N THR A 345 12.56 -20.40 -0.45
CA THR A 345 13.68 -20.19 -1.37
C THR A 345 14.86 -21.07 -1.00
N GLU A 346 15.64 -21.52 -1.97
CA GLU A 346 16.80 -22.37 -1.72
C GLU A 346 17.90 -21.66 -0.90
N ASP A 347 18.01 -20.34 -1.05
CA ASP A 347 18.99 -19.49 -0.37
C ASP A 347 18.48 -18.92 0.97
N ASN A 348 17.25 -19.23 1.39
CA ASN A 348 16.61 -18.70 2.58
C ASN A 348 16.55 -17.17 2.65
N LEU A 349 16.65 -16.49 1.50
CA LEU A 349 16.44 -15.05 1.38
C LEU A 349 15.01 -14.73 0.91
N ALA A 350 14.59 -13.49 1.06
CA ALA A 350 13.30 -13.01 0.58
C ALA A 350 13.07 -13.36 -0.89
N LEU A 351 11.81 -13.54 -1.29
CA LEU A 351 11.42 -13.92 -2.65
C LEU A 351 11.76 -12.83 -3.68
N VAL A 352 11.60 -11.57 -3.27
CA VAL A 352 11.84 -10.38 -4.10
C VAL A 352 12.55 -9.31 -3.27
N PRO A 353 13.23 -8.33 -3.88
CA PRO A 353 13.80 -7.23 -3.14
C PRO A 353 12.72 -6.25 -2.66
N TYR A 354 13.04 -5.47 -1.64
CA TYR A 354 12.26 -4.32 -1.21
C TYR A 354 12.66 -3.08 -2.00
N HIS A 355 11.84 -2.69 -2.94
CA HIS A 355 11.96 -1.42 -3.65
C HIS A 355 11.21 -0.32 -2.88
N ARG A 356 11.87 0.81 -2.62
CA ARG A 356 11.26 1.97 -1.97
C ARG A 356 10.60 2.91 -2.97
N GLU A 357 11.03 2.84 -4.21
CA GLU A 357 10.57 3.72 -5.29
C GLU A 357 10.57 3.00 -6.64
N GLY A 358 9.64 3.36 -7.49
CA GLY A 358 9.53 2.93 -8.88
C GLY A 358 9.06 4.08 -9.75
N ARG A 359 8.36 3.79 -10.85
CA ARG A 359 7.65 4.79 -11.64
C ARG A 359 6.53 5.40 -10.82
N ARG A 360 6.31 6.69 -10.96
CA ARG A 360 5.19 7.40 -10.34
C ARG A 360 4.30 7.99 -11.42
N LEU A 361 3.04 7.60 -11.41
CA LEU A 361 2.03 8.01 -12.37
C LEU A 361 1.96 9.54 -12.52
N ARG A 362 1.78 10.04 -13.74
CA ARG A 362 1.17 11.35 -13.97
C ARG A 362 -0.33 11.18 -14.04
N GLY A 363 -0.96 11.38 -12.88
CA GLY A 363 -2.38 11.18 -12.69
C GLY A 363 -3.19 12.47 -12.79
N VAL A 364 -4.51 12.33 -12.73
CA VAL A 364 -5.46 13.46 -12.74
C VAL A 364 -5.11 14.52 -11.70
N LYS A 365 -4.53 14.09 -10.57
CA LYS A 365 -3.91 14.97 -9.58
C LYS A 365 -2.60 14.36 -9.08
N ARG A 366 -1.64 15.24 -8.81
CA ARG A 366 -0.39 14.88 -8.15
C ARG A 366 -0.41 15.40 -6.72
N LEU A 367 -0.14 14.53 -5.75
CA LEU A 367 0.12 14.95 -4.39
C LEU A 367 1.58 15.41 -4.27
N THR A 368 1.80 16.57 -3.67
CA THR A 368 3.13 17.11 -3.35
C THR A 368 3.19 17.45 -1.86
N ILE A 369 4.40 17.64 -1.34
CA ILE A 369 4.57 18.01 0.07
C ILE A 369 3.88 19.33 0.44
N ASN A 370 3.71 20.25 -0.53
CA ASN A 370 3.04 21.53 -0.31
C ASN A 370 1.59 21.36 0.14
N TYR A 371 0.87 20.37 -0.44
CA TYR A 371 -0.51 20.07 -0.03
C TYR A 371 -0.63 19.38 1.32
N VAL A 372 0.43 18.67 1.73
CA VAL A 372 0.46 17.95 3.01
C VAL A 372 0.79 18.88 4.17
N ARG A 373 1.73 19.81 3.97
CA ARG A 373 2.18 20.73 5.03
C ARG A 373 1.09 21.66 5.54
N ASP A 374 0.25 22.15 4.65
CA ASP A 374 -0.90 22.99 4.99
C ASP A 374 -2.07 22.67 4.06
N ILE A 375 -2.96 21.82 4.55
CA ILE A 375 -4.11 21.33 3.79
C ILE A 375 -5.15 22.42 3.50
N TYR A 376 -5.08 23.57 4.17
CA TYR A 376 -6.01 24.69 3.99
C TYR A 376 -5.44 25.80 3.10
N SER A 377 -4.16 25.70 2.69
CA SER A 377 -3.57 26.60 1.71
C SER A 377 -3.69 26.03 0.29
N GLY A 378 -4.05 26.87 -0.66
CA GLY A 378 -4.12 26.50 -2.08
C GLY A 378 -5.33 25.61 -2.45
N GLN A 379 -5.11 24.63 -3.32
CA GLN A 379 -6.17 23.71 -3.74
C GLN A 379 -6.57 22.76 -2.61
N PRO A 380 -7.87 22.59 -2.33
CA PRO A 380 -8.33 21.76 -1.21
C PRO A 380 -8.36 20.26 -1.54
N LEU A 381 -7.24 19.70 -2.00
CA LEU A 381 -7.14 18.30 -2.43
C LEU A 381 -7.53 17.32 -1.32
N TYR A 382 -7.32 17.68 -0.05
CA TYR A 382 -7.71 16.85 1.09
C TYR A 382 -9.19 16.46 1.07
N ARG A 383 -10.07 17.27 0.42
CA ARG A 383 -11.50 16.95 0.31
C ARG A 383 -11.77 15.73 -0.55
N THR A 384 -10.81 15.30 -1.36
CA THR A 384 -10.88 14.09 -2.19
C THR A 384 -10.14 12.91 -1.56
N GLY A 385 -9.78 13.00 -0.26
CA GLY A 385 -9.03 11.99 0.47
C GLY A 385 -9.71 10.64 0.51
N ILE A 386 -8.90 9.57 0.31
CA ILE A 386 -9.36 8.17 0.21
C ILE A 386 -8.55 7.20 1.06
N SER A 387 -7.39 7.61 1.52
CA SER A 387 -6.52 6.84 2.42
C SER A 387 -5.71 7.80 3.29
N VAL A 388 -5.11 7.30 4.37
CA VAL A 388 -4.42 8.13 5.36
C VAL A 388 -3.04 7.60 5.71
N GLY A 389 -2.11 8.53 6.03
CA GLY A 389 -0.77 8.24 6.50
C GLY A 389 -0.33 9.23 7.58
N ASP A 390 0.57 8.78 8.47
CA ASP A 390 1.11 9.60 9.55
C ASP A 390 2.65 9.56 9.66
N TYR A 391 3.33 8.91 8.72
CA TYR A 391 4.79 8.80 8.76
C TYR A 391 5.46 10.06 8.18
N PRO A 392 6.59 10.52 8.74
CA PRO A 392 7.37 11.62 8.15
C PRO A 392 7.94 11.22 6.78
N VAL A 393 8.51 12.18 6.08
CA VAL A 393 9.21 11.90 4.81
C VAL A 393 10.48 11.13 5.12
N ASP A 394 10.58 9.92 4.59
CA ASP A 394 11.69 9.00 4.76
C ASP A 394 12.27 8.56 3.41
N HIS A 395 13.50 8.96 3.13
CA HIS A 395 14.22 8.65 1.89
C HIS A 395 15.54 7.95 2.16
N HIS A 396 15.86 7.01 1.30
CA HIS A 396 17.09 6.25 1.32
C HIS A 396 17.91 6.51 0.05
N HIS A 397 18.96 7.30 0.16
CA HIS A 397 19.89 7.64 -0.93
C HIS A 397 21.34 7.53 -0.50
N ALA A 398 21.60 6.99 0.69
CA ALA A 398 22.93 7.04 1.29
C ALA A 398 23.97 6.15 0.59
N CYS A 399 23.52 5.17 -0.23
CA CYS A 399 24.40 4.30 -0.99
C CYS A 399 24.76 4.87 -2.37
N ASN A 400 24.10 5.94 -2.81
CA ASN A 400 24.41 6.62 -4.06
C ASN A 400 25.16 7.94 -3.80
N PRO A 401 26.46 8.05 -4.12
CA PRO A 401 27.22 9.29 -3.91
C PRO A 401 26.79 10.45 -4.81
N ASP A 402 26.09 10.16 -5.92
CA ASP A 402 25.60 11.18 -6.86
C ASP A 402 24.22 11.73 -6.46
N ALA A 403 23.61 11.17 -5.41
CA ALA A 403 22.30 11.65 -4.95
C ALA A 403 22.44 13.03 -4.27
N PRO A 404 21.63 14.03 -4.66
CA PRO A 404 21.66 15.33 -4.00
C PRO A 404 21.16 15.20 -2.56
N GLU A 405 21.76 15.95 -1.65
CA GLU A 405 21.22 16.12 -0.29
C GLU A 405 19.92 16.92 -0.35
N ILE A 406 18.83 16.28 0.06
CA ILE A 406 17.50 16.91 0.15
C ILE A 406 17.10 17.01 1.62
N GLY A 407 16.88 18.23 2.11
CA GLY A 407 16.30 18.45 3.43
C GLY A 407 14.79 18.29 3.37
N PHE A 408 14.22 17.47 4.24
CA PHE A 408 12.77 17.28 4.30
C PHE A 408 12.14 18.11 5.41
N PRO A 409 11.14 18.97 5.08
CA PRO A 409 10.43 19.71 6.10
C PRO A 409 9.52 18.78 6.92
N PRO A 410 9.22 19.12 8.18
CA PRO A 410 8.23 18.41 8.97
C PRO A 410 6.84 18.49 8.31
N VAL A 411 6.10 17.40 8.37
CA VAL A 411 4.74 17.28 7.84
C VAL A 411 3.79 16.77 8.95
N PRO A 412 2.51 17.18 8.95
CA PRO A 412 1.50 16.51 9.78
C PRO A 412 1.10 15.15 9.17
N SER A 413 0.19 14.43 9.85
CA SER A 413 -0.55 13.34 9.20
C SER A 413 -1.34 13.87 8.01
N PHE A 414 -1.58 13.02 7.03
CA PHE A 414 -2.14 13.44 5.74
C PHE A 414 -3.14 12.40 5.20
N ASN A 415 -3.90 12.82 4.20
CA ASN A 415 -4.65 11.90 3.36
C ASN A 415 -4.17 11.95 1.90
N ILE A 416 -4.45 10.87 1.16
CA ILE A 416 -4.14 10.74 -0.26
C ILE A 416 -5.39 11.08 -1.08
N PRO A 417 -5.29 12.01 -2.05
CA PRO A 417 -6.39 12.38 -2.96
C PRO A 417 -6.73 11.28 -3.96
N LEU A 418 -8.00 11.05 -4.27
CA LEU A 418 -8.45 10.03 -5.23
C LEU A 418 -7.80 10.17 -6.61
N GLY A 419 -7.61 11.40 -7.09
CA GLY A 419 -7.02 11.67 -8.40
C GLY A 419 -5.59 11.16 -8.58
N THR A 420 -4.90 10.77 -7.50
CA THR A 420 -3.55 10.19 -7.57
C THR A 420 -3.53 8.76 -8.12
N LEU A 421 -4.66 8.06 -8.09
CA LEU A 421 -4.80 6.68 -8.59
C LEU A 421 -5.15 6.58 -10.08
N ILE A 422 -5.56 7.68 -10.69
CA ILE A 422 -6.23 7.68 -11.99
C ILE A 422 -5.29 8.26 -13.06
N PRO A 423 -4.91 7.48 -14.08
CA PRO A 423 -4.15 8.00 -15.22
C PRO A 423 -4.86 9.15 -15.95
N GLU A 424 -4.10 10.13 -16.40
CA GLU A 424 -4.66 11.32 -17.07
C GLU A 424 -5.31 10.97 -18.42
N THR A 425 -4.71 10.04 -19.17
CA THR A 425 -5.09 9.75 -20.57
C THR A 425 -5.48 8.30 -20.85
N ILE A 426 -5.23 7.37 -19.92
CA ILE A 426 -5.53 5.94 -20.08
C ILE A 426 -6.83 5.62 -19.35
N ASP A 427 -7.77 4.97 -20.06
CA ASP A 427 -9.05 4.49 -19.53
C ASP A 427 -8.96 3.03 -19.08
N GLY A 428 -9.88 2.59 -18.23
CA GLY A 428 -9.97 1.21 -17.78
C GLY A 428 -8.82 0.78 -16.86
N MET A 429 -7.96 1.71 -16.42
CA MET A 429 -6.83 1.45 -15.55
C MET A 429 -6.87 2.30 -14.28
N ILE A 430 -6.50 1.70 -13.17
CA ILE A 430 -6.23 2.35 -11.88
C ILE A 430 -4.80 1.95 -11.49
N VAL A 431 -4.03 2.89 -10.95
CA VAL A 431 -2.67 2.63 -10.46
C VAL A 431 -2.67 2.71 -8.94
N SER A 432 -2.02 1.77 -8.32
CA SER A 432 -1.92 1.71 -6.86
C SER A 432 -0.49 1.40 -6.41
N ASP A 433 -0.29 0.93 -5.18
CA ASP A 433 1.02 0.72 -4.57
C ASP A 433 1.85 2.01 -4.51
N LYS A 434 3.16 1.92 -4.69
CA LYS A 434 4.09 3.07 -4.67
C LYS A 434 4.06 3.89 -5.95
N ALA A 435 3.38 3.37 -6.99
CA ALA A 435 3.33 3.96 -8.32
C ALA A 435 2.25 5.04 -8.51
N ILE A 436 1.52 5.42 -7.47
CA ILE A 436 0.52 6.49 -7.51
C ILE A 436 1.13 7.86 -7.87
N SER A 437 0.29 8.80 -8.27
CA SER A 437 0.71 10.15 -8.70
C SER A 437 1.11 11.03 -7.52
N VAL A 438 2.35 10.94 -7.12
CA VAL A 438 2.98 11.72 -6.04
C VAL A 438 4.33 12.26 -6.51
N SER A 439 4.82 13.35 -5.91
CA SER A 439 6.20 13.78 -6.14
C SER A 439 7.20 12.81 -5.48
N ASN A 440 8.46 12.81 -5.95
CA ASN A 440 9.53 12.06 -5.29
C ASN A 440 9.58 12.35 -3.79
N ILE A 441 9.51 13.62 -3.38
CA ILE A 441 9.60 13.99 -1.97
C ILE A 441 8.51 13.32 -1.14
N ILE A 442 7.23 13.48 -1.48
CA ILE A 442 6.14 12.92 -0.67
C ILE A 442 6.00 11.39 -0.85
N ASN A 443 6.61 10.80 -1.88
CA ASN A 443 6.72 9.35 -1.99
C ASN A 443 7.36 8.74 -0.74
N GLY A 444 8.34 9.40 -0.12
CA GLY A 444 8.94 8.98 1.14
C GLY A 444 7.96 8.72 2.28
N SER A 445 6.77 9.35 2.27
CA SER A 445 5.71 9.12 3.26
C SER A 445 4.61 8.18 2.73
N THR A 446 4.26 8.30 1.44
CA THR A 446 3.11 7.56 0.87
C THR A 446 3.41 6.10 0.58
N ARG A 447 4.70 5.72 0.46
CA ARG A 447 5.17 4.34 0.21
C ARG A 447 5.08 3.42 1.43
N LEU A 448 4.79 3.95 2.62
CA LEU A 448 4.78 3.17 3.86
C LEU A 448 3.62 2.18 3.88
N GLN A 449 3.87 1.02 4.45
CA GLN A 449 3.07 -0.19 4.32
C GLN A 449 1.57 -0.01 4.69
N PRO A 450 1.21 0.63 5.82
CA PRO A 450 -0.21 0.84 6.13
C PRO A 450 -0.90 1.79 5.14
N CYS A 451 -0.17 2.82 4.68
CA CYS A 451 -0.68 3.76 3.69
C CYS A 451 -0.95 3.07 2.35
N VAL A 452 -0.03 2.19 1.92
CA VAL A 452 -0.15 1.40 0.68
C VAL A 452 -1.32 0.41 0.77
N LEU A 453 -1.52 -0.28 1.90
CA LEU A 453 -2.69 -1.14 2.11
C LEU A 453 -4.01 -0.36 1.94
N LEU A 454 -4.12 0.82 2.56
CA LEU A 454 -5.31 1.66 2.48
C LEU A 454 -5.52 2.24 1.07
N THR A 455 -4.44 2.57 0.37
CA THR A 455 -4.50 3.03 -1.02
C THR A 455 -4.99 1.91 -1.94
N GLY A 456 -4.57 0.66 -1.71
CA GLY A 456 -5.10 -0.52 -2.38
C GLY A 456 -6.60 -0.72 -2.11
N GLN A 457 -7.04 -0.57 -0.85
CA GLN A 457 -8.46 -0.62 -0.51
C GLN A 457 -9.28 0.42 -1.29
N ALA A 458 -8.75 1.63 -1.43
CA ALA A 458 -9.40 2.68 -2.20
C ALA A 458 -9.42 2.38 -3.71
N ALA A 459 -8.34 1.82 -4.25
CA ALA A 459 -8.27 1.38 -5.65
C ALA A 459 -9.33 0.30 -5.96
N GLY A 460 -9.47 -0.70 -5.09
CA GLY A 460 -10.51 -1.71 -5.19
C GLY A 460 -11.91 -1.14 -5.09
N THR A 461 -12.14 -0.16 -4.20
CA THR A 461 -13.43 0.54 -4.07
C THR A 461 -13.77 1.29 -5.37
N LEU A 462 -12.82 2.06 -5.90
CA LEU A 462 -13.02 2.80 -7.16
C LEU A 462 -13.32 1.86 -8.33
N ALA A 463 -12.56 0.77 -8.46
CA ALA A 463 -12.74 -0.23 -9.50
C ALA A 463 -14.14 -0.89 -9.42
N ALA A 464 -14.56 -1.29 -8.22
CA ALA A 464 -15.85 -1.92 -8.01
C ALA A 464 -17.01 -0.99 -8.37
N ILE A 465 -16.97 0.28 -7.94
CA ILE A 465 -18.00 1.27 -8.28
C ILE A 465 -18.02 1.53 -9.80
N SER A 466 -16.85 1.62 -10.43
CA SER A 466 -16.73 1.79 -11.90
C SER A 466 -17.41 0.65 -12.66
N VAL A 467 -17.16 -0.60 -12.26
CA VAL A 467 -17.77 -1.79 -12.87
C VAL A 467 -19.28 -1.82 -12.63
N GLN A 468 -19.72 -1.60 -11.38
CA GLN A 468 -21.14 -1.65 -11.01
C GLN A 468 -21.98 -0.60 -11.75
N ASN A 469 -21.43 0.60 -11.96
CA ASN A 469 -22.12 1.69 -12.63
C ASN A 469 -21.90 1.68 -14.16
N ASN A 470 -21.01 0.84 -14.68
CA ASN A 470 -20.53 0.86 -16.06
C ASN A 470 -20.05 2.27 -16.48
N GLN A 471 -19.25 2.90 -15.62
CA GLN A 471 -18.72 4.26 -15.80
C GLN A 471 -17.18 4.24 -15.85
N ASN A 472 -16.61 5.21 -16.56
CA ASN A 472 -15.17 5.45 -16.53
C ASN A 472 -14.75 5.89 -15.11
N VAL A 473 -13.58 5.44 -14.66
CA VAL A 473 -13.03 5.79 -13.33
C VAL A 473 -12.91 7.30 -13.10
N ARG A 474 -12.72 8.09 -14.18
CA ARG A 474 -12.69 9.56 -14.13
C ARG A 474 -14.06 10.22 -13.94
N GLU A 475 -15.15 9.49 -14.11
CA GLU A 475 -16.52 9.99 -14.04
C GLU A 475 -17.21 9.62 -12.72
N ILE A 476 -16.54 8.79 -11.89
CA ILE A 476 -17.10 8.32 -10.64
C ILE A 476 -17.25 9.47 -9.64
N ASN A 477 -18.40 9.52 -8.99
CA ASN A 477 -18.66 10.46 -7.90
C ASN A 477 -17.72 10.18 -6.71
N ILE A 478 -16.84 11.12 -6.39
CA ILE A 478 -15.83 11.02 -5.33
C ILE A 478 -16.49 10.74 -3.98
N ARG A 479 -17.63 11.40 -3.68
CA ARG A 479 -18.36 11.21 -2.41
C ARG A 479 -18.89 9.79 -2.26
N LYS A 480 -19.24 9.12 -3.38
CA LYS A 480 -19.64 7.71 -3.36
C LYS A 480 -18.48 6.80 -2.97
N VAL A 481 -17.29 7.04 -3.52
CA VAL A 481 -16.07 6.30 -3.14
C VAL A 481 -15.77 6.51 -1.65
N GLN A 482 -15.81 7.75 -1.20
CA GLN A 482 -15.55 8.11 0.20
C GLN A 482 -16.55 7.46 1.15
N GLN A 483 -17.84 7.50 0.83
CA GLN A 483 -18.87 6.86 1.68
C GLN A 483 -18.66 5.34 1.75
N THR A 484 -18.36 4.69 0.61
CA THR A 484 -18.10 3.25 0.57
C THR A 484 -16.86 2.88 1.41
N LEU A 485 -15.84 3.73 1.44
CA LEU A 485 -14.66 3.54 2.29
C LEU A 485 -15.01 3.72 3.78
N LEU A 486 -15.82 4.71 4.14
CA LEU A 486 -16.31 4.89 5.52
C LEU A 486 -17.13 3.68 5.99
N ASP A 487 -17.98 3.13 5.12
CA ASP A 487 -18.78 1.93 5.41
C ASP A 487 -17.88 0.69 5.63
N ALA A 488 -16.70 0.67 5.01
CA ALA A 488 -15.67 -0.33 5.23
C ALA A 488 -14.71 0.00 6.40
N GLY A 489 -15.04 0.98 7.25
CA GLY A 489 -14.25 1.36 8.42
C GLY A 489 -12.96 2.13 8.12
N ALA A 490 -12.79 2.64 6.89
CA ALA A 490 -11.61 3.42 6.53
C ALA A 490 -11.74 4.89 6.98
N TYR A 491 -10.59 5.51 7.28
CA TYR A 491 -10.52 6.96 7.53
C TYR A 491 -10.37 7.72 6.22
N LEU A 492 -11.00 8.88 6.13
CA LEU A 492 -10.78 9.89 5.08
C LEU A 492 -9.86 11.02 5.56
N MET A 493 -9.90 11.32 6.84
CA MET A 493 -8.99 12.23 7.54
C MET A 493 -8.31 11.50 8.69
N PRO A 494 -6.99 11.63 8.90
CA PRO A 494 -6.21 10.85 9.87
C PRO A 494 -6.39 11.34 11.32
N LEU A 495 -7.60 11.31 11.84
CA LEU A 495 -7.96 11.84 13.15
C LEU A 495 -7.59 10.83 14.25
N ILE A 496 -6.54 11.11 15.04
CA ILE A 496 -6.07 10.16 16.06
C ILE A 496 -6.91 10.16 17.34
N ASP A 497 -7.79 11.12 17.51
CA ASP A 497 -8.68 11.28 18.64
C ASP A 497 -10.15 10.93 18.33
N VAL A 498 -10.41 10.33 17.16
CA VAL A 498 -11.73 9.83 16.74
C VAL A 498 -11.59 8.38 16.28
N ASN A 499 -12.15 7.44 17.04
CA ASN A 499 -12.04 6.01 16.78
C ASN A 499 -13.22 5.51 15.90
N PRO A 500 -13.04 4.53 15.01
CA PRO A 500 -14.16 3.92 14.26
C PRO A 500 -15.28 3.34 15.11
N ALA A 501 -15.01 3.00 16.38
CA ALA A 501 -16.02 2.57 17.34
C ALA A 501 -16.87 3.73 17.89
N ASP A 502 -16.48 4.99 17.66
CA ASP A 502 -17.28 6.15 18.01
C ASP A 502 -18.52 6.19 17.09
N LYS A 503 -19.71 6.25 17.67
CA LYS A 503 -20.96 6.28 16.90
C LYS A 503 -21.08 7.49 15.96
N GLU A 504 -20.30 8.54 16.20
CA GLU A 504 -20.27 9.76 15.38
C GLU A 504 -19.05 9.78 14.42
N PHE A 505 -18.29 8.68 14.35
CA PHE A 505 -17.10 8.58 13.50
C PHE A 505 -17.35 9.01 12.06
N GLN A 506 -18.38 8.45 11.42
CA GLN A 506 -18.68 8.76 10.02
C GLN A 506 -19.10 10.22 9.82
N ALA A 507 -19.92 10.77 10.70
CA ALA A 507 -20.34 12.17 10.65
C ALA A 507 -19.12 13.11 10.78
N ILE A 508 -18.23 12.84 11.74
CA ILE A 508 -16.99 13.60 11.93
C ILE A 508 -16.10 13.51 10.70
N GLN A 509 -15.91 12.32 10.12
CA GLN A 509 -15.11 12.13 8.92
C GLN A 509 -15.69 12.89 7.72
N ARG A 510 -17.02 12.82 7.49
CA ARG A 510 -17.68 13.53 6.37
C ARG A 510 -17.57 15.05 6.53
N VAL A 511 -17.78 15.57 7.72
CA VAL A 511 -17.75 17.02 7.97
C VAL A 511 -16.33 17.58 7.89
N THR A 512 -15.34 16.85 8.40
CA THR A 512 -13.92 17.28 8.37
C THR A 512 -13.33 17.18 6.97
N VAL A 513 -13.56 16.08 6.24
CA VAL A 513 -13.08 15.96 4.85
C VAL A 513 -13.80 16.92 3.90
N SER A 514 -15.00 17.37 4.25
CA SER A 514 -15.70 18.45 3.52
C SER A 514 -15.12 19.83 3.83
N GLY A 515 -14.32 19.98 4.88
CA GLY A 515 -13.69 21.24 5.28
C GLY A 515 -14.59 22.14 6.11
N ILE A 516 -15.79 21.67 6.51
CA ILE A 516 -16.74 22.47 7.31
C ILE A 516 -16.21 22.67 8.73
N LEU A 517 -15.64 21.63 9.32
CA LEU A 517 -14.96 21.73 10.61
C LEU A 517 -13.47 21.45 10.43
N LYS A 518 -12.65 22.42 10.83
CA LYS A 518 -11.21 22.35 10.68
C LYS A 518 -10.57 21.40 11.70
N VAL A 519 -9.48 20.78 11.29
CA VAL A 519 -8.62 19.90 12.07
C VAL A 519 -7.25 20.56 12.28
N LYS A 520 -6.50 20.10 13.27
CA LYS A 520 -5.14 20.60 13.55
C LYS A 520 -4.12 19.51 13.29
N GLY A 521 -3.26 19.72 12.31
CA GLY A 521 -2.10 18.88 12.02
C GLY A 521 -0.89 19.23 12.91
N GLU A 522 -0.11 18.21 13.26
CA GLU A 522 1.10 18.32 14.07
C GLU A 522 2.15 17.31 13.60
N SER A 523 3.36 17.78 13.33
CA SER A 523 4.52 16.89 13.14
C SER A 523 5.00 16.37 14.50
N PHE A 524 5.18 15.06 14.62
CA PHE A 524 5.58 14.44 15.88
C PHE A 524 6.44 13.19 15.68
N HIS A 525 7.75 13.33 15.74
CA HIS A 525 8.72 12.22 15.59
C HIS A 525 8.39 11.31 14.37
N TRP A 526 8.21 10.00 14.62
CA TRP A 526 7.90 8.97 13.63
C TRP A 526 6.40 8.65 13.49
N ALA A 527 5.52 9.44 14.17
CA ALA A 527 4.06 9.27 14.13
C ALA A 527 3.37 10.62 14.20
N ASN A 528 3.31 11.31 13.09
CA ASN A 528 2.64 12.59 12.94
C ASN A 528 1.17 12.50 13.36
N ARG A 529 0.56 13.64 13.66
CA ARG A 529 -0.76 13.69 14.28
C ARG A 529 -1.69 14.62 13.52
N MET A 530 -2.98 14.30 13.62
CA MET A 530 -4.06 15.21 13.26
C MET A 530 -5.17 15.09 14.30
N TRP A 531 -5.57 16.22 14.84
CA TRP A 531 -6.52 16.33 15.93
C TRP A 531 -7.79 17.00 15.48
N PHE A 532 -8.93 16.47 15.89
CA PHE A 532 -10.24 17.08 15.72
C PHE A 532 -10.70 17.80 16.98
N TYR A 533 -10.37 17.29 18.17
CA TYR A 533 -10.84 17.75 19.47
C TYR A 533 -12.37 17.72 19.56
N PRO A 534 -13.01 16.54 19.48
CA PRO A 534 -14.47 16.41 19.32
C PRO A 534 -15.28 17.08 20.43
N ASP A 535 -14.75 17.10 21.65
CA ASP A 535 -15.45 17.60 22.84
C ASP A 535 -15.10 19.05 23.22
N THR A 536 -14.41 19.78 22.33
CA THR A 536 -14.15 21.23 22.47
C THR A 536 -15.19 22.06 21.75
N THR A 537 -15.43 23.29 22.24
CA THR A 537 -16.27 24.28 21.57
C THR A 537 -15.49 25.03 20.48
N ILE A 538 -16.21 25.70 19.59
CA ILE A 538 -15.65 26.57 18.55
C ILE A 538 -16.30 27.96 18.59
N THR A 539 -15.72 28.90 17.89
CA THR A 539 -16.26 30.25 17.75
C THR A 539 -17.27 30.34 16.60
N VAL A 540 -18.11 31.38 16.65
CA VAL A 540 -19.04 31.72 15.56
C VAL A 540 -18.28 31.92 14.25
N MET A 541 -17.08 32.56 14.31
CA MET A 541 -16.23 32.79 13.14
C MET A 541 -15.76 31.47 12.50
N GLU A 542 -15.21 30.55 13.30
CA GLU A 542 -14.72 29.26 12.78
C GLU A 542 -15.82 28.47 12.07
N PHE A 543 -17.05 28.49 12.61
CA PHE A 543 -18.16 27.83 11.95
C PHE A 543 -18.63 28.56 10.69
N SER A 544 -18.69 29.89 10.73
CA SER A 544 -19.01 30.73 9.56
C SER A 544 -18.04 30.47 8.40
N GLU A 545 -16.74 30.45 8.66
CA GLU A 545 -15.72 30.12 7.65
C GLU A 545 -15.97 28.74 7.03
N GLY A 546 -16.31 27.76 7.86
CA GLY A 546 -16.62 26.40 7.41
C GLY A 546 -17.87 26.31 6.53
N LEU A 547 -18.94 27.01 6.87
CA LEU A 547 -20.16 27.07 6.07
C LEU A 547 -19.94 27.84 4.75
N ASN A 548 -19.18 28.93 4.78
CA ASN A 548 -18.88 29.74 3.60
C ASN A 548 -18.03 29.02 2.54
N ILE A 549 -17.40 27.90 2.90
CA ILE A 549 -16.78 26.99 1.92
C ILE A 549 -17.84 26.36 1.00
N LEU A 550 -19.05 26.11 1.51
CA LEU A 550 -20.14 25.49 0.77
C LEU A 550 -20.94 26.49 -0.08
N ASP A 551 -21.16 27.69 0.49
CA ASP A 551 -21.88 28.77 -0.18
C ASP A 551 -21.55 30.07 0.60
N ASN A 552 -20.95 31.03 -0.06
CA ASN A 552 -20.45 32.28 0.59
C ASN A 552 -21.60 33.25 0.93
N LYS A 553 -22.51 32.82 1.82
CA LYS A 553 -23.69 33.59 2.23
C LYS A 553 -23.63 34.10 3.67
N ILE A 554 -22.90 33.39 4.54
CA ILE A 554 -22.94 33.66 5.97
C ILE A 554 -22.07 34.85 6.33
N SER A 555 -22.70 35.90 6.85
CA SER A 555 -22.04 37.10 7.34
C SER A 555 -22.18 37.20 8.86
N VAL A 556 -21.08 37.36 9.58
CA VAL A 556 -21.05 37.51 11.03
C VAL A 556 -20.35 38.80 11.44
N SER A 557 -20.97 39.54 12.35
CA SER A 557 -20.42 40.77 12.94
C SER A 557 -19.58 40.50 14.19
N ASP A 558 -19.91 39.45 14.95
CA ASP A 558 -19.20 39.00 16.15
C ASP A 558 -18.44 37.70 15.82
N ASN A 559 -17.11 37.77 15.86
CA ASN A 559 -16.25 36.69 15.43
C ASN A 559 -15.58 35.91 16.58
N GLN A 560 -15.66 36.42 17.83
CA GLN A 560 -14.94 35.84 18.97
C GLN A 560 -15.85 35.11 19.96
N SER A 561 -17.16 35.24 19.86
CA SER A 561 -18.07 34.54 20.76
C SER A 561 -18.10 33.04 20.52
N VAL A 562 -18.31 32.29 21.59
CA VAL A 562 -18.50 30.84 21.51
C VAL A 562 -19.81 30.54 20.77
N LEU A 563 -19.79 29.59 19.85
CA LEU A 563 -20.93 29.17 19.07
C LEU A 563 -22.01 28.51 19.98
N THR A 564 -23.18 29.11 20.06
CA THR A 564 -24.34 28.55 20.77
C THR A 564 -25.21 27.73 19.80
N LEU A 565 -26.08 26.88 20.37
CA LEU A 565 -27.06 26.10 19.58
C LEU A 565 -27.97 27.01 18.77
N GLN A 566 -28.48 28.10 19.39
CA GLN A 566 -29.30 29.11 18.71
C GLN A 566 -28.54 29.71 17.51
N LYS A 567 -27.28 30.12 17.72
CA LYS A 567 -26.51 30.75 16.65
C LYS A 567 -26.20 29.78 15.52
N ALA A 568 -25.91 28.51 15.84
CA ALA A 568 -25.76 27.47 14.84
C ALA A 568 -27.03 27.20 14.03
N ASP A 569 -28.22 27.20 14.70
CA ASP A 569 -29.52 27.09 14.05
C ASP A 569 -29.74 28.24 13.05
N GLU A 570 -29.53 29.47 13.47
CA GLU A 570 -29.64 30.65 12.61
C GLU A 570 -28.74 30.51 11.35
N MET A 571 -27.47 30.12 11.53
CA MET A 571 -26.51 30.01 10.45
C MET A 571 -26.83 28.85 9.50
N ILE A 572 -27.25 27.70 10.01
CA ILE A 572 -27.66 26.56 9.18
C ILE A 572 -28.93 26.88 8.42
N SER A 573 -29.91 27.51 9.08
CA SER A 573 -31.16 27.95 8.45
C SER A 573 -30.92 28.96 7.32
N GLU A 574 -30.00 29.93 7.53
CA GLU A 574 -29.57 30.89 6.52
C GLU A 574 -28.90 30.18 5.33
N LEU A 575 -27.94 29.28 5.57
CA LEU A 575 -27.26 28.51 4.51
C LEU A 575 -28.28 27.72 3.68
N MET A 576 -29.22 27.06 4.34
CA MET A 576 -30.23 26.20 3.69
C MET A 576 -31.41 26.98 3.10
N ASN A 577 -31.49 28.26 3.36
CA ASN A 577 -32.67 29.10 3.03
C ASN A 577 -33.97 28.46 3.50
N LYS A 578 -33.98 27.90 4.73
CA LYS A 578 -35.11 27.19 5.34
C LYS A 578 -34.91 27.17 6.84
N ASP A 579 -36.02 27.46 7.61
CA ASP A 579 -36.01 27.26 9.05
C ASP A 579 -35.86 25.76 9.38
N VAL A 580 -34.80 25.40 10.10
CA VAL A 580 -34.49 24.04 10.53
C VAL A 580 -34.60 23.83 12.04
N SER A 581 -35.13 24.79 12.79
CA SER A 581 -35.20 24.76 14.26
C SER A 581 -35.92 23.53 14.80
N ALA A 582 -37.01 23.11 14.14
CA ALA A 582 -37.76 21.92 14.52
C ALA A 582 -36.98 20.62 14.29
N GLU A 583 -36.27 20.54 13.16
CA GLU A 583 -35.39 19.41 12.82
C GLU A 583 -34.21 19.34 13.79
N ILE A 584 -33.57 20.47 14.13
CA ILE A 584 -32.51 20.55 15.13
C ILE A 584 -32.96 20.01 16.47
N LYS A 585 -34.12 20.47 16.96
CA LYS A 585 -34.68 20.02 18.25
C LYS A 585 -34.93 18.51 18.24
N LYS A 586 -35.56 17.98 17.19
CA LYS A 586 -35.84 16.56 17.04
C LYS A 586 -34.55 15.73 16.99
N LEU A 587 -33.55 16.20 16.23
CA LEU A 587 -32.25 15.55 16.11
C LEU A 587 -31.48 15.56 17.43
N TRP A 588 -31.51 16.69 18.13
CA TRP A 588 -30.92 16.84 19.45
C TRP A 588 -31.49 15.81 20.45
N GLU A 589 -32.83 15.77 20.57
CA GLU A 589 -33.52 14.85 21.49
C GLU A 589 -33.28 13.37 21.17
N SER A 590 -33.00 13.03 19.90
CA SER A 590 -32.76 11.64 19.46
C SER A 590 -31.33 11.19 19.51
N ARG A 591 -30.34 12.09 19.30
CA ARG A 591 -28.92 11.74 19.10
C ARG A 591 -28.01 12.29 20.20
N ILE A 592 -28.40 13.39 20.86
CA ILE A 592 -27.51 14.11 21.79
C ILE A 592 -28.04 13.93 23.21
N THR A 593 -27.17 13.58 24.13
CA THR A 593 -27.56 13.24 25.53
C THR A 593 -27.76 14.46 26.42
N ARG A 594 -27.20 15.63 26.04
CA ARG A 594 -27.34 16.87 26.79
C ARG A 594 -28.75 17.41 26.63
N LYS A 595 -29.30 18.00 27.72
CA LYS A 595 -30.63 18.64 27.67
C LYS A 595 -30.63 19.77 26.63
N PHE A 596 -31.68 19.85 25.82
CA PHE A 596 -31.85 20.91 24.84
C PHE A 596 -31.97 22.29 25.55
N ASP A 597 -31.11 23.21 25.16
CA ASP A 597 -31.10 24.61 25.57
C ASP A 597 -30.44 25.44 24.45
N ALA A 598 -31.15 26.45 23.97
CA ALA A 598 -30.72 27.32 22.88
C ALA A 598 -29.38 28.05 23.15
N GLN A 599 -29.05 28.29 24.42
CA GLN A 599 -27.82 28.99 24.84
C GLN A 599 -26.64 28.05 25.10
N LEU A 600 -26.81 26.74 24.89
CA LEU A 600 -25.69 25.80 25.02
C LEU A 600 -24.56 26.11 24.04
N ALA A 601 -23.33 26.21 24.56
CA ALA A 601 -22.13 26.18 23.75
C ALA A 601 -21.98 24.78 23.11
N LEU A 602 -21.89 24.74 21.78
CA LEU A 602 -21.78 23.51 21.03
C LEU A 602 -20.36 22.97 21.02
N THR A 603 -20.22 21.66 21.22
CA THR A 603 -18.98 20.94 20.95
C THR A 603 -18.87 20.64 19.44
N LYS A 604 -17.64 20.41 18.97
CA LYS A 604 -17.40 19.97 17.57
C LYS A 604 -18.12 18.67 17.24
N ARG A 605 -18.24 17.75 18.20
CA ARG A 605 -18.99 16.49 18.06
C ARG A 605 -20.47 16.77 17.78
N GLU A 606 -21.11 17.56 18.62
CA GLU A 606 -22.52 17.92 18.47
C GLU A 606 -22.78 18.66 17.17
N LEU A 607 -21.87 19.58 16.84
CA LEU A 607 -21.94 20.32 15.58
C LEU A 607 -21.75 19.41 14.35
N SER A 608 -20.90 18.37 14.46
CA SER A 608 -20.75 17.38 13.38
C SER A 608 -22.05 16.64 13.11
N ILE A 609 -22.80 16.25 14.17
CA ILE A 609 -24.10 15.60 14.04
C ILE A 609 -25.09 16.51 13.31
N LEU A 610 -25.22 17.76 13.78
CA LEU A 610 -26.15 18.72 13.19
C LEU A 610 -25.81 19.01 11.72
N THR A 611 -24.55 19.27 11.44
CA THR A 611 -24.06 19.59 10.09
C THR A 611 -24.25 18.43 9.13
N ASP A 612 -23.89 17.22 9.55
CA ASP A 612 -23.96 16.03 8.71
C ASP A 612 -25.41 15.65 8.36
N GLU A 613 -26.32 15.70 9.33
CA GLU A 613 -27.72 15.30 9.15
C GLU A 613 -28.57 16.36 8.42
N LEU A 614 -28.27 17.65 8.62
CA LEU A 614 -29.08 18.74 8.04
C LEU A 614 -28.52 19.21 6.69
N ILE A 615 -27.23 19.47 6.60
CA ILE A 615 -26.60 19.96 5.37
C ILE A 615 -26.33 18.81 4.39
N ARG A 616 -25.98 17.62 4.91
CA ARG A 616 -25.71 16.40 4.15
C ARG A 616 -24.66 16.62 3.05
N PRO A 617 -23.43 17.03 3.43
CA PRO A 617 -22.44 17.52 2.45
C PRO A 617 -22.04 16.49 1.40
N PHE A 618 -22.12 15.19 1.69
CA PHE A 618 -21.80 14.14 0.72
C PHE A 618 -22.88 13.96 -0.34
N GLU A 619 -24.13 14.33 -0.04
CA GLU A 619 -25.25 14.19 -0.97
C GLU A 619 -25.52 15.48 -1.75
N THR A 620 -25.37 16.63 -1.08
CA THR A 620 -25.78 17.93 -1.64
C THR A 620 -24.64 18.70 -2.29
N LYS A 621 -23.37 18.34 -2.00
CA LYS A 621 -22.17 19.10 -2.40
C LYS A 621 -21.17 18.22 -3.11
N PRO A 622 -21.37 17.91 -4.41
CA PRO A 622 -20.40 17.16 -5.22
C PRO A 622 -19.11 17.94 -5.35
N ILE A 623 -17.99 17.22 -5.51
CA ILE A 623 -16.65 17.80 -5.65
C ILE A 623 -15.95 17.29 -6.90
N GLY A 624 -15.07 18.13 -7.46
CA GLY A 624 -14.13 17.72 -8.49
C GLY A 624 -12.84 17.12 -7.92
N PHE A 625 -12.00 16.55 -8.78
CA PHE A 625 -10.68 16.03 -8.38
C PHE A 625 -9.74 17.12 -7.83
N ASP A 626 -10.00 18.38 -8.09
CA ASP A 626 -9.31 19.53 -7.51
C ASP A 626 -9.77 19.85 -6.07
N GLY A 627 -10.75 19.12 -5.55
CA GLY A 627 -11.35 19.33 -4.23
C GLY A 627 -12.33 20.51 -4.16
N ASN A 628 -12.57 21.22 -5.27
CA ASN A 628 -13.56 22.28 -5.31
C ASN A 628 -14.98 21.72 -5.44
N TYR A 629 -15.93 22.39 -4.79
CA TYR A 629 -17.35 22.09 -4.95
C TYR A 629 -17.83 22.42 -6.38
N ARG A 630 -18.77 21.60 -6.89
CA ARG A 630 -19.35 21.75 -8.22
C ARG A 630 -20.77 22.24 -8.14
#